data_103f79596cc5c57d0c71a58d02c782f6
#
_entry.id   103f79596cc5c57d0c71a58d02c782f6
#
_cell.length_a   1.000
_cell.length_b   1.000
_cell.length_c   1.000
_cell.angle_alpha   90.00
_cell.angle_beta   90.00
_cell.angle_gamma   90.00
#
_symmetry.space_group_name_H-M   'P 1'
#
loop_
_entity.id
_entity.type
_entity.pdbx_description
1 polymer ?
#
loop_
_entity_poly.entity_id
_entity_poly.type
_entity_poly.pdbx_seq_one_letter_code
_entity_poly.pdbx_strand_id
1 'polypeptide(L)'
;GQSVPIAKWSYETLETATIALRDYYVPALIGHDPLDIAGAHKLMDEAIAPGFSTGMPITRAGIDIAVHDLVGKLKGQSLAELWGQPSRDRIELSWTVSVKSLDDIEKVMGEGSTQGYRNFNIKVGPGPSFDVELAKRVRTSAPDCFLWADANGGYSVEKALEAAPKLADVGVDILEAPLRPNRISGYQALKKQGALPIL
;
A
#
# COMPACT_ATOMS: atom_id res chain seq x y z
N GLY A 1 17.01 -7.78 2.35
CA GLY A 1 15.91 -6.86 2.01
C GLY A 1 15.80 -6.66 0.51
N GLN A 2 14.69 -6.12 0.09
CA GLN A 2 14.43 -5.85 -1.32
C GLN A 2 13.79 -4.46 -1.47
N SER A 3 14.30 -3.67 -2.40
CA SER A 3 13.70 -2.40 -2.85
C SER A 3 13.12 -2.58 -4.25
N VAL A 4 11.92 -2.07 -4.49
CA VAL A 4 11.24 -2.19 -5.79
C VAL A 4 10.81 -0.81 -6.27
N PRO A 5 11.74 0.06 -6.70
CA PRO A 5 11.40 1.36 -7.23
C PRO A 5 10.74 1.22 -8.61
N ILE A 6 9.57 1.85 -8.78
CA ILE A 6 8.83 1.86 -10.03
C ILE A 6 8.61 3.31 -10.45
N ALA A 7 9.32 3.76 -11.47
CA ALA A 7 9.34 5.16 -11.92
C ALA A 7 7.95 5.75 -12.26
N LYS A 8 6.97 4.92 -12.61
CA LYS A 8 5.58 5.37 -12.88
C LYS A 8 4.76 5.61 -11.62
N TRP A 9 5.20 5.05 -10.47
CA TRP A 9 4.48 5.09 -9.19
C TRP A 9 5.19 5.91 -8.13
N SER A 10 6.50 6.12 -8.29
CA SER A 10 7.30 6.90 -7.35
C SER A 10 8.30 7.79 -8.08
N TYR A 11 8.91 8.69 -7.35
CA TYR A 11 10.05 9.49 -7.83
C TYR A 11 11.38 8.74 -7.75
N GLU A 12 11.40 7.53 -7.17
CA GLU A 12 12.58 6.69 -7.14
C GLU A 12 12.61 5.79 -8.37
N THR A 13 13.80 5.64 -8.96
CA THR A 13 14.08 4.73 -10.07
C THR A 13 15.13 3.71 -9.63
N LEU A 14 15.37 2.70 -10.45
CA LEU A 14 16.43 1.71 -10.20
C LEU A 14 17.80 2.41 -10.05
N GLU A 15 18.08 3.41 -10.90
CA GLU A 15 19.33 4.15 -10.89
C GLU A 15 19.48 4.97 -9.62
N THR A 16 18.45 5.74 -9.23
CA THR A 16 18.50 6.56 -8.01
C THR A 16 18.60 5.70 -6.76
N ALA A 17 17.88 4.59 -6.70
CA ALA A 17 17.99 3.62 -5.60
C ALA A 17 19.38 3.00 -5.52
N THR A 18 19.95 2.59 -6.66
CA THR A 18 21.30 2.01 -6.72
C THR A 18 22.36 2.99 -6.24
N ILE A 19 22.30 4.25 -6.68
CA ILE A 19 23.23 5.31 -6.26
C ILE A 19 23.07 5.60 -4.77
N ALA A 20 21.83 5.76 -4.30
CA ALA A 20 21.56 6.04 -2.89
C ALA A 20 22.07 4.91 -1.97
N LEU A 21 21.87 3.66 -2.36
CA LEU A 21 22.41 2.51 -1.62
C LEU A 21 23.95 2.50 -1.63
N ARG A 22 24.56 2.55 -2.81
CA ARG A 22 26.00 2.36 -3.00
C ARG A 22 26.83 3.49 -2.41
N ASP A 23 26.42 4.74 -2.64
CA ASP A 23 27.28 5.90 -2.41
C ASP A 23 26.95 6.64 -1.10
N TYR A 24 25.76 6.39 -0.51
CA TYR A 24 25.29 7.11 0.67
C TYR A 24 24.93 6.17 1.83
N TYR A 25 23.94 5.30 1.68
CA TYR A 25 23.40 4.55 2.82
C TYR A 25 24.33 3.42 3.27
N VAL A 26 24.86 2.62 2.35
CA VAL A 26 25.77 1.50 2.72
C VAL A 26 27.03 2.02 3.39
N PRO A 27 27.74 3.04 2.86
CA PRO A 27 28.90 3.62 3.56
C PRO A 27 28.59 4.16 4.96
N ALA A 28 27.41 4.78 5.15
CA ALA A 28 27.00 5.32 6.46
C ALA A 28 26.72 4.22 7.50
N LEU A 29 26.31 3.03 7.04
CA LEU A 29 25.92 1.92 7.92
C LEU A 29 27.05 0.92 8.20
N ILE A 30 28.16 0.97 7.46
CA ILE A 30 29.28 0.07 7.70
C ILE A 30 29.84 0.29 9.11
N GLY A 31 29.89 -0.79 9.92
CA GLY A 31 30.38 -0.77 11.29
C GLY A 31 29.33 -0.36 12.35
N HIS A 32 28.11 -0.02 11.92
CA HIS A 32 27.00 0.22 12.85
C HIS A 32 26.47 -1.09 13.45
N ASP A 33 26.09 -1.06 14.73
CA ASP A 33 25.48 -2.21 15.40
C ASP A 33 24.09 -2.51 14.79
N PRO A 34 23.88 -3.67 14.16
CA PRO A 34 22.59 -4.00 13.57
C PRO A 34 21.44 -4.10 14.59
N LEU A 35 21.75 -4.28 15.89
CA LEU A 35 20.73 -4.32 16.95
C LEU A 35 20.15 -2.93 17.25
N ASP A 36 20.85 -1.87 16.90
CA ASP A 36 20.38 -0.49 17.01
C ASP A 36 19.69 -0.03 15.71
N ILE A 37 18.46 -0.52 15.49
CA ILE A 37 17.65 -0.18 14.32
C ILE A 37 17.38 1.33 14.25
N ALA A 38 17.09 1.95 15.41
CA ALA A 38 16.82 3.39 15.46
C ALA A 38 18.05 4.22 15.06
N GLY A 39 19.25 3.83 15.49
CA GLY A 39 20.50 4.43 15.06
C GLY A 39 20.76 4.25 13.57
N ALA A 40 20.43 3.10 13.00
CA ALA A 40 20.52 2.88 11.56
C ALA A 40 19.62 3.86 10.77
N HIS A 41 18.38 4.08 11.22
CA HIS A 41 17.50 5.07 10.61
C HIS A 41 18.06 6.49 10.72
N LYS A 42 18.61 6.86 11.86
CA LYS A 42 19.26 8.16 12.08
C LYS A 42 20.43 8.38 11.13
N LEU A 43 21.31 7.39 10.99
CA LEU A 43 22.43 7.45 10.03
C LEU A 43 21.94 7.60 8.58
N MET A 44 20.86 6.94 8.21
CA MET A 44 20.26 7.12 6.89
C MET A 44 19.67 8.53 6.71
N ASP A 45 19.08 9.12 7.75
CA ASP A 45 18.58 10.50 7.72
C ASP A 45 19.72 11.53 7.62
N GLU A 46 20.85 11.25 8.23
CA GLU A 46 22.06 12.09 8.12
C GLU A 46 22.72 11.96 6.73
N ALA A 47 22.71 10.78 6.13
CA ALA A 47 23.30 10.55 4.81
C ALA A 47 22.47 11.16 3.67
N ILE A 48 21.15 11.06 3.73
CA ILE A 48 20.21 11.71 2.81
C ILE A 48 19.06 12.26 3.65
N ALA A 49 19.05 13.58 3.83
CA ALA A 49 18.02 14.23 4.63
C ALA A 49 16.61 13.96 4.08
N PRO A 50 15.63 13.68 4.95
CA PRO A 50 14.26 13.45 4.52
C PRO A 50 13.60 14.70 3.90
N GLY A 51 14.09 15.91 4.19
CA GLY A 51 13.58 17.14 3.60
C GLY A 51 12.08 17.32 3.86
N PHE A 52 11.30 17.52 2.78
CA PHE A 52 9.84 17.64 2.85
C PHE A 52 9.11 16.30 2.64
N SER A 53 9.83 15.20 2.58
CA SER A 53 9.31 13.84 2.43
C SER A 53 10.17 12.87 3.25
N THR A 54 9.86 11.59 3.20
CA THR A 54 10.60 10.55 3.92
C THR A 54 11.98 10.21 3.31
N GLY A 55 12.49 10.98 2.36
CA GLY A 55 13.76 10.75 1.66
C GLY A 55 13.92 9.30 1.17
N MET A 56 13.99 9.05 -0.12
CA MET A 56 14.22 7.71 -0.71
C MET A 56 13.53 6.53 0.03
N PRO A 57 12.20 6.59 0.29
CA PRO A 57 11.54 5.61 1.17
C PRO A 57 11.57 4.18 0.63
N ILE A 58 11.47 3.99 -0.69
CA ILE A 58 11.50 2.66 -1.31
C ILE A 58 12.90 2.06 -1.21
N THR A 59 13.93 2.87 -1.42
CA THR A 59 15.33 2.45 -1.26
C THR A 59 15.61 2.07 0.19
N ARG A 60 15.19 2.90 1.15
CA ARG A 60 15.38 2.66 2.59
C ARG A 60 14.63 1.42 3.06
N ALA A 61 13.45 1.13 2.52
CA ALA A 61 12.68 -0.06 2.87
C ALA A 61 13.49 -1.35 2.65
N GLY A 62 14.31 -1.41 1.60
CA GLY A 62 15.19 -2.55 1.36
C GLY A 62 16.23 -2.76 2.47
N ILE A 63 16.81 -1.67 2.99
CA ILE A 63 17.74 -1.72 4.13
C ILE A 63 16.98 -2.09 5.41
N ASP A 64 15.86 -1.44 5.68
CA ASP A 64 15.04 -1.67 6.87
C ASP A 64 14.61 -3.13 6.99
N ILE A 65 14.09 -3.70 5.91
CA ILE A 65 13.74 -5.13 5.84
C ILE A 65 14.96 -6.01 6.12
N ALA A 66 16.12 -5.68 5.54
CA ALA A 66 17.35 -6.46 5.76
C ALA A 66 17.83 -6.40 7.21
N VAL A 67 17.76 -5.23 7.85
CA VAL A 67 18.17 -5.04 9.26
C VAL A 67 17.22 -5.80 10.19
N HIS A 68 15.92 -5.70 9.99
CA HIS A 68 14.94 -6.45 10.78
C HIS A 68 15.09 -7.97 10.62
N ASP A 69 15.32 -8.46 9.41
CA ASP A 69 15.60 -9.88 9.16
C ASP A 69 16.88 -10.35 9.86
N LEU A 70 17.95 -9.53 9.79
CA LEU A 70 19.21 -9.81 10.48
C LEU A 70 19.03 -9.86 12.01
N VAL A 71 18.36 -8.87 12.58
CA VAL A 71 18.09 -8.80 14.02
C VAL A 71 17.25 -10.00 14.48
N GLY A 72 16.21 -10.35 13.73
CA GLY A 72 15.41 -11.55 14.00
C GLY A 72 16.25 -12.81 14.04
N LYS A 73 17.12 -13.00 13.05
CA LYS A 73 18.04 -14.16 12.99
C LYS A 73 19.06 -14.17 14.13
N LEU A 74 19.64 -13.03 14.46
CA LEU A 74 20.60 -12.91 15.57
C LEU A 74 19.96 -13.22 16.93
N LYS A 75 18.69 -12.84 17.12
CA LYS A 75 17.95 -13.10 18.35
C LYS A 75 17.19 -14.43 18.38
N GLY A 76 17.11 -15.13 17.24
CA GLY A 76 16.29 -16.33 17.08
C GLY A 76 14.80 -16.05 17.24
N GLN A 77 14.34 -14.86 16.86
CA GLN A 77 12.97 -14.36 17.04
C GLN A 77 12.31 -14.00 15.71
N SER A 78 11.01 -14.25 15.62
CA SER A 78 10.20 -13.69 14.54
C SER A 78 10.03 -12.18 14.68
N LEU A 79 9.62 -11.48 13.62
CA LEU A 79 9.33 -10.03 13.72
C LEU A 79 8.18 -9.74 14.69
N ALA A 80 7.19 -10.61 14.78
CA ALA A 80 6.09 -10.46 15.72
C ALA A 80 6.62 -10.46 17.18
N GLU A 81 7.52 -11.39 17.50
CA GLU A 81 8.16 -11.45 18.81
C GLU A 81 9.06 -10.23 19.07
N LEU A 82 9.83 -9.79 18.08
CA LEU A 82 10.64 -8.57 18.19
C LEU A 82 9.81 -7.33 18.50
N TRP A 83 8.60 -7.24 17.96
CA TRP A 83 7.67 -6.11 18.16
C TRP A 83 6.70 -6.33 19.33
N GLY A 84 6.80 -7.45 20.05
CA GLY A 84 5.89 -7.78 21.14
C GLY A 84 4.45 -7.92 20.67
N GLN A 85 4.24 -8.34 19.42
CA GLN A 85 2.92 -8.53 18.82
C GLN A 85 2.55 -10.02 18.78
N PRO A 86 1.24 -10.35 18.87
CA PRO A 86 0.81 -11.72 18.70
C PRO A 86 1.15 -12.20 17.27
N SER A 87 1.77 -13.39 17.19
CA SER A 87 2.01 -14.04 15.91
C SER A 87 0.69 -14.54 15.31
N ARG A 88 0.56 -14.42 14.00
CA ARG A 88 -0.53 -15.03 13.24
C ARG A 88 0.07 -16.05 12.29
N ASP A 89 -0.50 -17.25 12.29
CA ASP A 89 -0.03 -18.34 11.43
C ASP A 89 -0.44 -18.13 9.97
N ARG A 90 -1.43 -17.28 9.72
CA ARG A 90 -1.99 -17.04 8.40
C ARG A 90 -2.47 -15.61 8.22
N ILE A 91 -2.23 -15.07 7.03
CA ILE A 91 -2.76 -13.78 6.56
C ILE A 91 -3.60 -14.08 5.31
N GLU A 92 -4.84 -13.60 5.30
CA GLU A 92 -5.68 -13.68 4.11
C GLU A 92 -5.27 -12.59 3.11
N LEU A 93 -5.05 -13.00 1.88
CA LEU A 93 -4.69 -12.10 0.79
C LEU A 93 -5.91 -11.75 -0.04
N SER A 94 -5.81 -10.63 -0.78
CA SER A 94 -6.82 -10.19 -1.71
C SER A 94 -6.33 -10.30 -3.15
N TRP A 95 -7.26 -10.60 -4.06
CA TRP A 95 -7.01 -10.58 -5.50
C TRP A 95 -7.34 -9.21 -6.07
N THR A 96 -6.46 -8.67 -6.92
CA THR A 96 -6.69 -7.36 -7.54
C THR A 96 -7.54 -7.50 -8.80
N VAL A 97 -8.70 -6.88 -8.80
CA VAL A 97 -9.59 -6.75 -9.96
C VAL A 97 -9.34 -5.39 -10.62
N SER A 98 -8.53 -5.40 -11.67
CA SER A 98 -8.22 -4.22 -12.47
C SER A 98 -8.68 -4.46 -13.91
N VAL A 99 -9.81 -3.87 -14.28
CA VAL A 99 -10.45 -4.10 -15.58
C VAL A 99 -10.70 -2.79 -16.31
N LYS A 100 -10.67 -2.83 -17.64
CA LYS A 100 -11.05 -1.71 -18.51
C LYS A 100 -12.50 -1.82 -18.99
N SER A 101 -13.02 -3.04 -19.05
CA SER A 101 -14.41 -3.35 -19.35
C SER A 101 -15.04 -4.13 -18.22
N LEU A 102 -16.31 -3.85 -17.93
CA LEU A 102 -17.09 -4.61 -16.96
C LEU A 102 -17.30 -6.07 -17.36
N ASP A 103 -17.15 -6.38 -18.65
CA ASP A 103 -17.29 -7.74 -19.17
C ASP A 103 -16.11 -8.66 -18.80
N ASP A 104 -14.98 -8.07 -18.39
CA ASP A 104 -13.78 -8.82 -17.98
C ASP A 104 -13.83 -9.26 -16.49
N ILE A 105 -14.80 -8.77 -15.71
CA ILE A 105 -14.85 -8.98 -14.26
C ILE A 105 -14.91 -10.46 -13.90
N GLU A 106 -15.83 -11.21 -14.50
CA GLU A 106 -16.02 -12.62 -14.17
C GLU A 106 -14.77 -13.46 -14.47
N LYS A 107 -14.08 -13.15 -15.56
CA LYS A 107 -12.81 -13.79 -15.90
C LYS A 107 -11.75 -13.52 -14.83
N VAL A 108 -11.52 -12.23 -14.49
CA VAL A 108 -10.48 -11.83 -13.54
C VAL A 108 -10.78 -12.36 -12.13
N MET A 109 -12.04 -12.34 -11.70
CA MET A 109 -12.46 -12.93 -10.43
C MET A 109 -12.31 -14.45 -10.42
N GLY A 110 -12.65 -15.12 -11.52
CA GLY A 110 -12.49 -16.56 -11.67
C GLY A 110 -11.04 -17.01 -11.57
N GLU A 111 -10.10 -16.23 -12.14
CA GLU A 111 -8.66 -16.46 -12.00
C GLU A 111 -8.23 -16.39 -10.52
N GLY A 112 -8.66 -15.36 -9.78
CA GLY A 112 -8.37 -15.22 -8.35
C GLY A 112 -8.99 -16.36 -7.51
N SER A 113 -10.24 -16.69 -7.76
CA SER A 113 -10.95 -17.76 -7.05
C SER A 113 -10.30 -19.13 -7.28
N THR A 114 -9.83 -19.41 -8.49
CA THR A 114 -9.10 -20.64 -8.82
C THR A 114 -7.81 -20.78 -8.04
N GLN A 115 -7.16 -19.65 -7.69
CA GLN A 115 -5.98 -19.62 -6.85
C GLN A 115 -6.29 -19.59 -5.34
N GLY A 116 -7.58 -19.64 -4.95
CA GLY A 116 -8.01 -19.70 -3.55
C GLY A 116 -8.23 -18.34 -2.88
N TYR A 117 -8.16 -17.23 -3.62
CA TYR A 117 -8.47 -15.91 -3.07
C TYR A 117 -9.97 -15.77 -2.82
N ARG A 118 -10.31 -15.15 -1.69
CA ARG A 118 -11.70 -14.90 -1.25
C ARG A 118 -12.01 -13.42 -1.07
N ASN A 119 -10.98 -12.59 -0.93
CA ASN A 119 -11.09 -11.15 -0.78
C ASN A 119 -10.63 -10.45 -2.06
N PHE A 120 -11.17 -9.27 -2.33
CA PHE A 120 -10.93 -8.56 -3.58
C PHE A 120 -10.55 -7.10 -3.34
N ASN A 121 -9.57 -6.65 -4.14
CA ASN A 121 -9.20 -5.25 -4.27
C ASN A 121 -9.61 -4.80 -5.67
N ILE A 122 -10.52 -3.83 -5.77
CA ILE A 122 -10.91 -3.26 -7.06
C ILE A 122 -10.15 -1.96 -7.33
N LYS A 123 -9.67 -1.80 -8.55
CA LYS A 123 -9.07 -0.54 -8.99
C LYS A 123 -10.15 0.38 -9.54
N VAL A 124 -10.31 1.53 -8.87
CA VAL A 124 -11.30 2.57 -9.17
C VAL A 124 -10.62 3.88 -9.60
N GLY A 125 -11.38 4.88 -10.05
CA GLY A 125 -10.84 6.17 -10.44
C GLY A 125 -11.23 6.64 -11.84
N PRO A 126 -11.61 5.77 -12.81
CA PRO A 126 -12.15 6.22 -14.10
C PRO A 126 -13.36 7.14 -13.96
N GLY A 127 -14.27 6.81 -13.04
CA GLY A 127 -15.41 7.65 -12.72
C GLY A 127 -16.44 6.93 -11.85
N PRO A 128 -17.17 7.67 -11.00
CA PRO A 128 -18.06 7.09 -10.00
C PRO A 128 -19.05 6.05 -10.54
N SER A 129 -19.63 6.27 -11.73
CA SER A 129 -20.63 5.34 -12.28
C SER A 129 -20.02 3.99 -12.67
N PHE A 130 -18.84 3.97 -13.30
CA PHE A 130 -18.12 2.75 -13.63
C PHE A 130 -17.67 2.03 -12.35
N ASP A 131 -17.10 2.78 -11.41
CA ASP A 131 -16.51 2.27 -10.19
C ASP A 131 -17.56 1.61 -9.29
N VAL A 132 -18.74 2.22 -9.18
CA VAL A 132 -19.89 1.66 -8.44
C VAL A 132 -20.41 0.39 -9.10
N GLU A 133 -20.55 0.37 -10.42
CA GLU A 133 -21.01 -0.84 -11.13
C GLU A 133 -19.99 -1.98 -11.03
N LEU A 134 -18.69 -1.67 -11.09
CA LEU A 134 -17.61 -2.64 -10.84
C LEU A 134 -17.73 -3.23 -9.42
N ALA A 135 -17.84 -2.38 -8.40
CA ALA A 135 -18.00 -2.81 -7.01
C ALA A 135 -19.23 -3.68 -6.80
N LYS A 136 -20.37 -3.27 -7.38
CA LYS A 136 -21.64 -4.02 -7.31
C LYS A 136 -21.52 -5.41 -7.92
N ARG A 137 -20.88 -5.56 -9.08
CA ARG A 137 -20.69 -6.86 -9.73
C ARG A 137 -19.76 -7.75 -8.93
N VAL A 138 -18.66 -7.21 -8.42
CA VAL A 138 -17.75 -7.97 -7.56
C VAL A 138 -18.46 -8.42 -6.28
N ARG A 139 -19.20 -7.54 -5.61
CA ARG A 139 -19.99 -7.89 -4.41
C ARG A 139 -21.06 -8.94 -4.71
N THR A 140 -21.72 -8.85 -5.87
CA THR A 140 -22.73 -9.85 -6.29
C THR A 140 -22.09 -11.23 -6.48
N SER A 141 -20.91 -11.28 -7.08
CA SER A 141 -20.18 -12.55 -7.32
C SER A 141 -19.52 -13.12 -6.07
N ALA A 142 -19.20 -12.28 -5.09
CA ALA A 142 -18.56 -12.65 -3.83
C ALA A 142 -19.21 -11.90 -2.65
N PRO A 143 -20.41 -12.31 -2.19
CA PRO A 143 -21.20 -11.55 -1.20
C PRO A 143 -20.48 -11.33 0.13
N ASP A 144 -19.70 -12.30 0.58
CA ASP A 144 -19.05 -12.31 1.91
C ASP A 144 -17.58 -11.86 1.88
N CYS A 145 -17.07 -11.40 0.71
CA CYS A 145 -15.67 -10.99 0.61
C CYS A 145 -15.40 -9.70 1.39
N PHE A 146 -14.17 -9.52 1.86
CA PHE A 146 -13.67 -8.20 2.16
C PHE A 146 -13.34 -7.51 0.84
N LEU A 147 -14.02 -6.39 0.57
CA LEU A 147 -13.92 -5.65 -0.68
C LEU A 147 -13.40 -4.25 -0.43
N TRP A 148 -12.20 -3.95 -0.90
CA TRP A 148 -11.73 -2.59 -0.86
C TRP A 148 -11.56 -1.98 -2.26
N ALA A 149 -11.78 -0.67 -2.36
CA ALA A 149 -11.62 0.10 -3.58
C ALA A 149 -10.38 0.98 -3.47
N ASP A 150 -9.43 0.82 -4.38
CA ASP A 150 -8.21 1.62 -4.44
C ASP A 150 -8.23 2.53 -5.68
N ALA A 151 -8.25 3.83 -5.44
CA ALA A 151 -8.23 4.83 -6.49
C ALA A 151 -6.83 5.26 -6.91
N ASN A 152 -5.78 4.88 -6.18
CA ASN A 152 -4.40 5.30 -6.43
C ASN A 152 -4.24 6.83 -6.66
N GLY A 153 -5.00 7.64 -5.93
CA GLY A 153 -5.02 9.09 -6.06
C GLY A 153 -5.77 9.61 -7.29
N GLY A 154 -6.59 8.79 -7.93
CA GLY A 154 -7.23 9.09 -9.22
C GLY A 154 -8.43 10.00 -9.18
N TYR A 155 -9.07 10.21 -8.03
CA TYR A 155 -10.21 11.11 -7.93
C TYR A 155 -9.82 12.58 -7.70
N SER A 156 -10.67 13.49 -8.17
CA SER A 156 -10.76 14.83 -7.59
C SER A 156 -11.52 14.77 -6.26
N VAL A 157 -11.44 15.84 -5.44
CA VAL A 157 -12.16 15.89 -4.14
C VAL A 157 -13.66 15.71 -4.34
N GLU A 158 -14.22 16.37 -5.35
CA GLU A 158 -15.67 16.32 -5.67
C GLU A 158 -16.08 14.90 -6.07
N LYS A 159 -15.29 14.25 -6.95
CA LYS A 159 -15.56 12.87 -7.38
C LYS A 159 -15.43 11.88 -6.24
N ALA A 160 -14.43 12.05 -5.36
CA ALA A 160 -14.26 11.18 -4.20
C ALA A 160 -15.44 11.30 -3.22
N LEU A 161 -15.90 12.53 -2.95
CA LEU A 161 -17.09 12.79 -2.10
C LEU A 161 -18.38 12.26 -2.74
N GLU A 162 -18.48 12.24 -4.06
CA GLU A 162 -19.60 11.65 -4.79
C GLU A 162 -19.53 10.11 -4.77
N ALA A 163 -18.35 9.53 -4.99
CA ALA A 163 -18.16 8.10 -5.10
C ALA A 163 -18.27 7.36 -3.78
N ALA A 164 -17.71 7.91 -2.69
CA ALA A 164 -17.60 7.23 -1.41
C ALA A 164 -18.94 6.71 -0.86
N PRO A 165 -20.03 7.50 -0.77
CA PRO A 165 -21.32 6.99 -0.31
C PRO A 165 -21.90 5.93 -1.24
N LYS A 166 -21.75 6.10 -2.56
CA LYS A 166 -22.27 5.13 -3.54
C LYS A 166 -21.52 3.80 -3.48
N LEU A 167 -20.19 3.83 -3.24
CA LEU A 167 -19.37 2.64 -3.02
C LEU A 167 -19.75 1.94 -1.70
N ALA A 168 -20.03 2.71 -0.65
CA ALA A 168 -20.54 2.17 0.61
C ALA A 168 -21.89 1.45 0.43
N ASP A 169 -22.82 2.07 -0.30
CA ASP A 169 -24.14 1.51 -0.58
C ASP A 169 -24.11 0.16 -1.31
N VAL A 170 -23.08 -0.08 -2.12
CA VAL A 170 -22.89 -1.35 -2.82
C VAL A 170 -21.95 -2.31 -2.09
N GLY A 171 -21.60 -1.97 -0.84
CA GLY A 171 -20.89 -2.87 0.07
C GLY A 171 -19.37 -2.87 -0.06
N VAL A 172 -18.75 -1.79 -0.50
CA VAL A 172 -17.31 -1.58 -0.32
C VAL A 172 -17.00 -1.35 1.14
N ASP A 173 -15.96 -2.01 1.67
CA ASP A 173 -15.59 -1.94 3.08
C ASP A 173 -14.62 -0.80 3.38
N ILE A 174 -13.70 -0.49 2.45
CA ILE A 174 -12.66 0.56 2.59
C ILE A 174 -12.41 1.24 1.25
N LEU A 175 -12.12 2.55 1.30
CA LEU A 175 -11.67 3.34 0.15
C LEU A 175 -10.20 3.74 0.36
N GLU A 176 -9.31 3.14 -0.43
CA GLU A 176 -7.86 3.37 -0.37
C GLU A 176 -7.45 4.48 -1.33
N ALA A 177 -6.57 5.36 -0.83
CA ALA A 177 -5.93 6.43 -1.60
C ALA A 177 -6.88 7.14 -2.59
N PRO A 178 -8.06 7.66 -2.13
CA PRO A 178 -9.01 8.30 -3.04
C PRO A 178 -8.43 9.52 -3.74
N LEU A 179 -7.56 10.24 -3.06
CA LEU A 179 -6.96 11.50 -3.50
C LEU A 179 -5.43 11.41 -3.50
N ARG A 180 -4.79 12.30 -4.24
CA ARG A 180 -3.33 12.47 -4.10
C ARG A 180 -2.97 12.85 -2.67
N PRO A 181 -1.81 12.43 -2.12
CA PRO A 181 -1.43 12.59 -0.71
C PRO A 181 -1.45 14.04 -0.21
N ASN A 182 -1.18 15.02 -1.09
CA ASN A 182 -1.13 16.44 -0.75
C ASN A 182 -2.53 17.12 -0.66
N ARG A 183 -3.62 16.39 -0.87
CA ARG A 183 -4.99 16.91 -0.81
C ARG A 183 -5.58 16.79 0.61
N ILE A 184 -4.88 17.34 1.60
CA ILE A 184 -5.22 17.18 3.03
C ILE A 184 -6.64 17.65 3.34
N SER A 185 -7.07 18.81 2.83
CA SER A 185 -8.44 19.31 3.03
C SER A 185 -9.51 18.39 2.43
N GLY A 186 -9.20 17.72 1.32
CA GLY A 186 -10.07 16.72 0.71
C GLY A 186 -10.20 15.48 1.58
N TYR A 187 -9.11 14.97 2.14
CA TYR A 187 -9.14 13.87 3.11
C TYR A 187 -9.93 14.23 4.37
N GLN A 188 -9.79 15.47 4.86
CA GLN A 188 -10.60 15.97 5.99
C GLN A 188 -12.09 15.98 5.65
N ALA A 189 -12.45 16.40 4.43
CA ALA A 189 -13.85 16.41 3.97
C ALA A 189 -14.41 14.97 3.86
N LEU A 190 -13.66 14.03 3.29
CA LEU A 190 -14.06 12.62 3.24
C LEU A 190 -14.23 12.01 4.63
N LYS A 191 -13.30 12.30 5.55
CA LYS A 191 -13.42 11.86 6.94
C LYS A 191 -14.67 12.45 7.61
N LYS A 192 -14.97 13.72 7.36
CA LYS A 192 -16.19 14.38 7.90
C LYS A 192 -17.46 13.78 7.30
N GLN A 193 -17.46 13.42 6.02
CA GLN A 193 -18.58 12.75 5.38
C GLN A 193 -18.83 11.37 5.99
N GLY A 194 -17.77 10.62 6.34
CA GLY A 194 -17.87 9.37 7.09
C GLY A 194 -18.56 8.22 6.35
N ALA A 195 -18.62 8.26 5.01
CA ALA A 195 -19.29 7.24 4.22
C ALA A 195 -18.53 5.89 4.25
N LEU A 196 -17.20 5.93 4.19
CA LEU A 196 -16.32 4.78 4.24
C LEU A 196 -15.09 5.07 5.10
N PRO A 197 -14.47 4.07 5.72
CA PRO A 197 -13.10 4.15 6.20
C PRO A 197 -12.16 4.52 5.04
N ILE A 198 -11.23 5.42 5.29
CA ILE A 198 -10.23 5.87 4.30
C ILE A 198 -8.86 5.34 4.71
N LEU A 199 -8.18 4.72 3.77
CA LEU A 199 -6.82 4.19 3.91
C LEU A 199 -5.82 5.04 3.11
#